data_0e172e931b4eac212886a75ec68d6c27
#
_entry.id   0e172e931b4eac212886a75ec68d6c27
#
_cell.length_a   1.000
_cell.length_b   1.000
_cell.length_c   1.000
_cell.angle_alpha   90.00
_cell.angle_beta   90.00
_cell.angle_gamma   90.00
#
_symmetry.space_group_name_H-M   'P 1'
#
loop_
_entity.id
_entity.type
_entity.pdbx_description
1 polymer ?
#
loop_
_entity_poly.entity_id
_entity_poly.type
_entity_poly.pdbx_seq_one_letter_code
_entity_poly.pdbx_strand_id
1 'polypeptide(L)'
;MNTSEHTYGLAPELFGSWNGPAIGLMDLDAFFASVEQLDHPEWRGKPVIVGGSPEKRGVVSTCSYEARVYGVRSAMSSAQAKRLCPEAIWTPGHFDRYREMSARVMAILADETPFVDRVSIDEAFFDISPGRFCDEHPIQIAQRISQRVSSLGVTCSIGLGRNKTVAKIASERDKPRGLTIVTPGTEHGFLAPLPVRAMSGIGAAAESALARVGIRTLGQLAEASDGLLSPIFGINAELVRRRAAGLEVSEVRAIDAPDDVKSVSNERTFAHDLTDPSDVKAAIQLLSESVGARLRRRGLAGRTVTLKLKYSFGEGRTIQRKLAHATDDENVFGAVACDLLASIWTEGMHIRLAGVGVSDFGPDPHGIQTDLFCAVDERGAMASDKRDLAVTLDALRERFGNDAVAFGRSTRFGGDLVDPAKFLTQHAPEDV
;
A
#
# COMPACT_ATOMS: atom_id res chain seq x y z
N MET A 1 -13.95 -29.29 -14.21
CA MET A 1 -15.14 -29.52 -13.37
C MET A 1 -15.56 -28.18 -12.84
N ASN A 2 -16.80 -27.79 -13.13
CA ASN A 2 -17.38 -26.48 -12.86
C ASN A 2 -17.42 -26.16 -11.34
N THR A 3 -16.70 -25.12 -10.93
CA THR A 3 -16.75 -24.57 -9.55
C THR A 3 -17.42 -23.19 -9.49
N SER A 4 -18.20 -22.81 -10.50
CA SER A 4 -18.75 -21.46 -10.66
C SER A 4 -20.18 -21.24 -10.14
N GLU A 5 -20.78 -22.20 -9.44
CA GLU A 5 -22.19 -22.09 -8.98
C GLU A 5 -22.40 -21.90 -7.47
N HIS A 6 -21.36 -21.74 -6.66
CA HIS A 6 -21.49 -21.85 -5.20
C HIS A 6 -21.69 -20.52 -4.44
N THR A 7 -21.76 -19.38 -5.10
CA THR A 7 -21.77 -18.07 -4.38
C THR A 7 -23.10 -17.32 -4.43
N TYR A 8 -24.00 -17.65 -5.33
CA TYR A 8 -25.27 -16.95 -5.51
C TYR A 8 -26.43 -17.79 -4.97
N GLY A 9 -26.70 -17.69 -3.67
CA GLY A 9 -27.88 -18.35 -3.12
C GLY A 9 -27.77 -18.89 -1.69
N LEU A 10 -26.80 -18.42 -0.91
CA LEU A 10 -26.79 -18.73 0.52
C LEU A 10 -28.00 -18.04 1.15
N ALA A 11 -29.01 -18.83 1.53
CA ALA A 11 -30.16 -18.31 2.24
C ALA A 11 -29.72 -17.84 3.63
N PRO A 12 -29.96 -16.57 4.01
CA PRO A 12 -29.58 -16.03 5.33
C PRO A 12 -30.12 -16.87 6.50
N GLU A 13 -31.25 -17.51 6.29
CA GLU A 13 -31.92 -18.37 7.26
C GLU A 13 -31.05 -19.57 7.71
N LEU A 14 -30.08 -19.99 6.88
CA LEU A 14 -29.12 -21.06 7.21
C LEU A 14 -28.09 -20.65 8.29
N PHE A 15 -27.90 -19.34 8.48
CA PHE A 15 -26.87 -18.80 9.39
C PHE A 15 -27.46 -18.28 10.71
N GLY A 16 -28.79 -18.29 10.86
CA GLY A 16 -29.44 -17.74 12.05
C GLY A 16 -29.30 -16.22 12.18
N SER A 17 -29.59 -15.68 13.36
CA SER A 17 -29.39 -14.25 13.62
C SER A 17 -27.89 -13.91 13.78
N TRP A 18 -27.45 -12.84 13.13
CA TRP A 18 -26.09 -12.33 13.33
C TRP A 18 -26.03 -11.49 14.62
N ASN A 19 -25.25 -11.92 15.60
CA ASN A 19 -25.12 -11.23 16.88
C ASN A 19 -23.70 -10.61 17.02
N GLY A 20 -23.64 -9.27 17.15
CA GLY A 20 -22.39 -8.51 17.33
C GLY A 20 -21.83 -7.93 16.03
N PRO A 21 -20.54 -7.51 16.03
CA PRO A 21 -19.93 -6.88 14.89
C PRO A 21 -19.95 -7.75 13.63
N ALA A 22 -20.17 -7.10 12.48
CA ALA A 22 -20.12 -7.71 11.15
C ALA A 22 -19.17 -6.90 10.28
N ILE A 23 -17.89 -7.26 10.32
CA ILE A 23 -16.83 -6.60 9.55
C ILE A 23 -16.56 -7.42 8.30
N GLY A 24 -16.72 -6.77 7.14
CA GLY A 24 -16.36 -7.32 5.86
C GLY A 24 -14.99 -6.80 5.38
N LEU A 25 -14.32 -7.62 4.58
CA LEU A 25 -13.25 -7.17 3.69
C LEU A 25 -13.63 -7.54 2.26
N MET A 26 -13.67 -6.55 1.39
CA MET A 26 -13.75 -6.74 -0.05
C MET A 26 -12.36 -6.59 -0.66
N ASP A 27 -12.00 -7.51 -1.55
CA ASP A 27 -10.72 -7.52 -2.28
C ASP A 27 -11.02 -7.85 -3.75
N LEU A 28 -10.62 -6.99 -4.68
CA LEU A 28 -10.88 -7.15 -6.11
C LEU A 28 -9.98 -8.23 -6.70
N ASP A 29 -10.58 -9.19 -7.40
CA ASP A 29 -9.88 -10.36 -7.93
C ASP A 29 -8.94 -9.99 -9.10
N ALA A 30 -7.63 -10.19 -8.90
CA ALA A 30 -6.59 -9.88 -9.89
C ALA A 30 -6.76 -8.51 -10.55
N PHE A 31 -7.06 -7.49 -9.74
CA PHE A 31 -7.69 -6.22 -10.10
C PHE A 31 -7.19 -5.60 -11.41
N PHE A 32 -5.91 -5.21 -11.49
CA PHE A 32 -5.40 -4.56 -12.70
C PHE A 32 -5.53 -5.45 -13.94
N ALA A 33 -5.21 -6.73 -13.81
CA ALA A 33 -5.35 -7.67 -14.93
C ALA A 33 -6.82 -7.87 -15.33
N SER A 34 -7.75 -7.85 -14.36
CA SER A 34 -9.19 -7.94 -14.63
C SER A 34 -9.71 -6.71 -15.38
N VAL A 35 -9.23 -5.50 -15.04
CA VAL A 35 -9.56 -4.27 -15.77
C VAL A 35 -8.99 -4.32 -17.19
N GLU A 36 -7.75 -4.77 -17.36
CA GLU A 36 -7.15 -4.96 -18.71
C GLU A 36 -7.95 -5.96 -19.55
N GLN A 37 -8.38 -7.08 -18.98
CA GLN A 37 -9.24 -8.06 -19.68
C GLN A 37 -10.66 -7.54 -19.94
N LEU A 38 -11.14 -6.58 -19.16
CA LEU A 38 -12.42 -5.89 -19.39
C LEU A 38 -12.32 -4.95 -20.59
N ASP A 39 -11.27 -4.14 -20.63
CA ASP A 39 -11.04 -3.13 -21.66
C ASP A 39 -10.53 -3.77 -22.98
N HIS A 40 -9.92 -4.97 -22.91
CA HIS A 40 -9.44 -5.80 -24.01
C HIS A 40 -10.12 -7.17 -24.00
N PRO A 41 -11.36 -7.30 -24.50
CA PRO A 41 -12.11 -8.57 -24.45
C PRO A 41 -11.39 -9.75 -25.12
N GLU A 42 -10.52 -9.49 -26.08
CA GLU A 42 -9.67 -10.50 -26.75
C GLU A 42 -8.58 -11.10 -25.86
N TRP A 43 -8.32 -10.50 -24.66
CA TRP A 43 -7.39 -11.03 -23.67
C TRP A 43 -8.05 -11.93 -22.62
N ARG A 44 -9.38 -12.01 -22.63
CA ARG A 44 -10.13 -12.89 -21.71
C ARG A 44 -9.72 -14.35 -21.88
N GLY A 45 -9.50 -15.02 -20.76
CA GLY A 45 -9.04 -16.41 -20.74
C GLY A 45 -7.57 -16.61 -21.13
N LYS A 46 -6.81 -15.52 -21.36
CA LYS A 46 -5.38 -15.56 -21.66
C LYS A 46 -4.57 -15.09 -20.45
N PRO A 47 -3.33 -15.58 -20.29
CA PRO A 47 -2.46 -15.07 -19.25
C PRO A 47 -2.06 -13.61 -19.53
N VAL A 48 -2.46 -12.70 -18.63
CA VAL A 48 -2.13 -11.26 -18.68
C VAL A 48 -1.26 -10.92 -17.49
N ILE A 49 -0.18 -10.18 -17.72
CA ILE A 49 0.72 -9.68 -16.68
C ILE A 49 0.81 -8.17 -16.80
N VAL A 50 0.43 -7.48 -15.73
CA VAL A 50 0.59 -6.04 -15.59
C VAL A 50 1.85 -5.76 -14.81
N GLY A 51 2.78 -4.98 -15.37
CA GLY A 51 4.03 -4.66 -14.70
C GLY A 51 5.11 -4.07 -15.59
N GLY A 52 6.28 -3.86 -15.01
CA GLY A 52 7.44 -3.36 -15.73
C GLY A 52 8.02 -4.37 -16.72
N SER A 53 8.76 -3.86 -17.73
CA SER A 53 9.36 -4.69 -18.81
C SER A 53 10.24 -5.82 -18.26
N PRO A 54 10.15 -7.03 -18.84
CA PRO A 54 11.03 -8.16 -18.51
C PRO A 54 12.51 -7.92 -18.88
N GLU A 55 12.77 -7.08 -19.85
CA GLU A 55 14.12 -6.72 -20.34
C GLU A 55 14.81 -5.71 -19.41
N LYS A 56 14.04 -5.06 -18.54
CA LYS A 56 14.51 -4.11 -17.54
C LYS A 56 14.38 -4.71 -16.14
N ARG A 57 14.62 -3.92 -15.09
CA ARG A 57 14.42 -4.33 -13.68
C ARG A 57 12.95 -4.25 -13.27
N GLY A 58 12.03 -4.68 -14.17
CA GLY A 58 10.61 -4.66 -13.94
C GLY A 58 10.17 -5.67 -12.87
N VAL A 59 9.01 -5.38 -12.28
CA VAL A 59 8.33 -6.22 -11.30
C VAL A 59 6.88 -6.40 -11.74
N VAL A 60 6.32 -7.58 -11.49
CA VAL A 60 4.90 -7.87 -11.69
C VAL A 60 4.09 -7.09 -10.65
N SER A 61 3.25 -6.17 -11.08
CA SER A 61 2.28 -5.48 -10.22
C SER A 61 1.13 -6.44 -9.88
N THR A 62 0.50 -7.01 -10.90
CA THR A 62 -0.49 -8.08 -10.76
C THR A 62 -0.49 -8.98 -11.99
N CYS A 63 -1.17 -10.12 -11.89
CA CYS A 63 -1.35 -11.03 -13.02
C CYS A 63 -2.72 -11.71 -12.94
N SER A 64 -3.27 -12.06 -14.11
CA SER A 64 -4.54 -12.77 -14.23
C SER A 64 -4.46 -14.18 -13.63
N TYR A 65 -5.61 -14.77 -13.34
CA TYR A 65 -5.65 -16.14 -12.80
C TYR A 65 -5.06 -17.15 -13.77
N GLU A 66 -5.18 -16.93 -15.08
CA GLU A 66 -4.56 -17.76 -16.10
C GLU A 66 -3.03 -17.72 -16.00
N ALA A 67 -2.44 -16.56 -15.72
CA ALA A 67 -0.99 -16.46 -15.51
C ALA A 67 -0.55 -17.06 -14.16
N ARG A 68 -1.40 -17.01 -13.12
CA ARG A 68 -1.12 -17.63 -11.81
C ARG A 68 -0.99 -19.15 -11.87
N VAL A 69 -1.63 -19.83 -12.82
CA VAL A 69 -1.50 -21.29 -13.05
C VAL A 69 -0.04 -21.65 -13.37
N TYR A 70 0.69 -20.78 -14.07
CA TYR A 70 2.11 -20.95 -14.38
C TYR A 70 3.04 -20.59 -13.22
N GLY A 71 2.50 -20.22 -12.06
CA GLY A 71 3.29 -19.84 -10.89
C GLY A 71 3.68 -18.35 -10.83
N VAL A 72 3.19 -17.52 -11.76
CA VAL A 72 3.41 -16.06 -11.71
C VAL A 72 2.68 -15.46 -10.50
N ARG A 73 3.32 -14.50 -9.82
CA ARG A 73 2.80 -13.84 -8.62
C ARG A 73 3.18 -12.36 -8.63
N SER A 74 2.39 -11.52 -7.95
CA SER A 74 2.73 -10.12 -7.65
C SER A 74 4.07 -10.04 -6.92
N ALA A 75 4.79 -8.96 -7.13
CA ALA A 75 6.14 -8.70 -6.63
C ALA A 75 7.25 -9.61 -7.19
N MET A 76 6.93 -10.56 -8.07
CA MET A 76 7.93 -11.35 -8.80
C MET A 76 8.68 -10.48 -9.81
N SER A 77 9.98 -10.71 -10.03
CA SER A 77 10.69 -10.02 -11.11
C SER A 77 10.09 -10.36 -12.47
N SER A 78 9.92 -9.36 -13.34
CA SER A 78 9.33 -9.56 -14.67
C SER A 78 10.12 -10.57 -15.51
N ALA A 79 11.45 -10.58 -15.38
CA ALA A 79 12.30 -11.58 -16.03
C ALA A 79 12.01 -13.03 -15.59
N GLN A 80 11.70 -13.22 -14.28
CA GLN A 80 11.29 -14.54 -13.79
C GLN A 80 9.89 -14.92 -14.28
N ALA A 81 8.94 -13.98 -14.23
CA ALA A 81 7.59 -14.19 -14.71
C ALA A 81 7.56 -14.55 -16.21
N LYS A 82 8.40 -13.90 -17.03
CA LYS A 82 8.54 -14.19 -18.46
C LYS A 82 9.04 -15.63 -18.70
N ARG A 83 9.94 -16.14 -17.85
CA ARG A 83 10.40 -17.54 -17.96
C ARG A 83 9.31 -18.54 -17.58
N LEU A 84 8.46 -18.19 -16.58
CA LEU A 84 7.38 -19.08 -16.16
C LEU A 84 6.21 -19.09 -17.14
N CYS A 85 5.90 -17.96 -17.75
CA CYS A 85 4.80 -17.81 -18.68
C CYS A 85 5.23 -17.01 -19.92
N PRO A 86 5.96 -17.65 -20.88
CA PRO A 86 6.48 -16.96 -22.08
C PRO A 86 5.39 -16.36 -22.95
N GLU A 87 4.22 -17.00 -23.01
CA GLU A 87 3.07 -16.62 -23.84
C GLU A 87 2.20 -15.54 -23.23
N ALA A 88 2.55 -15.03 -22.03
CA ALA A 88 1.76 -14.01 -21.37
C ALA A 88 1.73 -12.70 -22.17
N ILE A 89 0.56 -12.08 -22.20
CA ILE A 89 0.37 -10.71 -22.68
C ILE A 89 0.89 -9.77 -21.59
N TRP A 90 1.78 -8.85 -21.98
CA TRP A 90 2.38 -7.87 -21.08
C TRP A 90 1.81 -6.48 -21.34
N THR A 91 1.41 -5.79 -20.26
CA THR A 91 1.00 -4.38 -20.31
C THR A 91 1.68 -3.60 -19.17
N PRO A 92 2.10 -2.35 -19.42
CA PRO A 92 2.65 -1.50 -18.37
C PRO A 92 1.61 -1.09 -17.32
N GLY A 93 0.33 -1.21 -17.67
CA GLY A 93 -0.82 -0.83 -16.86
C GLY A 93 -1.35 0.58 -17.14
N HIS A 94 -2.65 0.75 -16.94
CA HIS A 94 -3.39 2.00 -17.16
C HIS A 94 -3.95 2.51 -15.83
N PHE A 95 -3.07 3.13 -14.99
CA PHE A 95 -3.40 3.46 -13.60
C PHE A 95 -4.57 4.44 -13.45
N ASP A 96 -4.78 5.36 -14.37
CA ASP A 96 -5.95 6.25 -14.36
C ASP A 96 -7.25 5.46 -14.48
N ARG A 97 -7.24 4.46 -15.35
CA ARG A 97 -8.36 3.53 -15.53
C ARG A 97 -8.60 2.66 -14.29
N TYR A 98 -7.53 2.23 -13.62
CA TYR A 98 -7.66 1.48 -12.37
C TYR A 98 -8.23 2.34 -11.24
N ARG A 99 -7.79 3.61 -11.13
CA ARG A 99 -8.35 4.56 -10.16
C ARG A 99 -9.84 4.82 -10.40
N GLU A 100 -10.23 5.04 -11.65
CA GLU A 100 -11.63 5.20 -12.02
C GLU A 100 -12.47 3.99 -11.61
N MET A 101 -12.03 2.77 -11.94
CA MET A 101 -12.74 1.55 -11.56
C MET A 101 -12.79 1.38 -10.05
N SER A 102 -11.68 1.60 -9.35
CA SER A 102 -11.62 1.57 -7.88
C SER A 102 -12.62 2.55 -7.25
N ALA A 103 -12.67 3.80 -7.74
CA ALA A 103 -13.61 4.80 -7.23
C ALA A 103 -15.08 4.34 -7.39
N ARG A 104 -15.43 3.74 -8.53
CA ARG A 104 -16.77 3.17 -8.76
C ARG A 104 -17.09 2.03 -7.79
N VAL A 105 -16.12 1.16 -7.51
CA VAL A 105 -16.28 0.06 -6.55
C VAL A 105 -16.40 0.59 -5.11
N MET A 106 -15.56 1.55 -4.72
CA MET A 106 -15.64 2.15 -3.39
C MET A 106 -16.95 2.91 -3.16
N ALA A 107 -17.53 3.52 -4.21
CA ALA A 107 -18.86 4.12 -4.15
C ALA A 107 -19.95 3.08 -3.84
N ILE A 108 -19.83 1.85 -4.37
CA ILE A 108 -20.75 0.76 -4.02
C ILE A 108 -20.73 0.45 -2.51
N LEU A 109 -19.52 0.42 -1.91
CA LEU A 109 -19.39 0.21 -0.47
C LEU A 109 -19.98 1.38 0.34
N ALA A 110 -19.71 2.61 -0.12
CA ALA A 110 -20.23 3.82 0.53
C ALA A 110 -21.77 3.92 0.51
N ASP A 111 -22.41 3.38 -0.53
CA ASP A 111 -23.88 3.30 -0.62
C ASP A 111 -24.46 2.31 0.42
N GLU A 112 -23.72 1.30 0.83
CA GLU A 112 -24.16 0.26 1.75
C GLU A 112 -23.87 0.62 3.23
N THR A 113 -22.81 1.37 3.50
CA THR A 113 -22.41 1.78 4.86
C THR A 113 -21.51 3.00 4.86
N PRO A 114 -21.63 3.92 5.84
CA PRO A 114 -20.69 5.04 5.98
C PRO A 114 -19.34 4.61 6.59
N PHE A 115 -19.22 3.38 7.07
CA PHE A 115 -18.02 2.86 7.71
C PHE A 115 -17.22 2.03 6.71
N VAL A 116 -16.34 2.70 5.96
CA VAL A 116 -15.46 2.10 4.95
C VAL A 116 -14.03 2.57 5.19
N ASP A 117 -13.13 1.62 5.45
CA ASP A 117 -11.71 1.88 5.69
C ASP A 117 -10.89 1.32 4.51
N ARG A 118 -10.50 2.19 3.60
CA ARG A 118 -9.73 1.82 2.40
C ARG A 118 -8.33 1.41 2.81
N VAL A 119 -7.91 0.20 2.44
CA VAL A 119 -6.57 -0.34 2.69
C VAL A 119 -5.67 -0.10 1.49
N SER A 120 -6.22 -0.25 0.29
CA SER A 120 -5.53 -0.07 -0.98
C SER A 120 -6.50 0.37 -2.08
N ILE A 121 -6.00 0.43 -3.31
CA ILE A 121 -6.82 0.72 -4.50
C ILE A 121 -7.84 -0.40 -4.80
N ASP A 122 -7.61 -1.62 -4.32
CA ASP A 122 -8.40 -2.83 -4.61
C ASP A 122 -8.99 -3.49 -3.36
N GLU A 123 -8.74 -2.94 -2.17
CA GLU A 123 -9.11 -3.57 -0.90
C GLU A 123 -9.67 -2.55 0.10
N ALA A 124 -10.80 -2.88 0.72
CA ALA A 124 -11.40 -2.06 1.77
C ALA A 124 -12.11 -2.91 2.83
N PHE A 125 -11.95 -2.55 4.10
CA PHE A 125 -12.82 -2.99 5.17
C PHE A 125 -14.11 -2.18 5.18
N PHE A 126 -15.21 -2.83 5.56
CA PHE A 126 -16.51 -2.19 5.75
C PHE A 126 -17.23 -2.80 6.93
N ASP A 127 -18.01 -1.99 7.66
CA ASP A 127 -18.79 -2.42 8.80
C ASP A 127 -20.29 -2.37 8.47
N ILE A 128 -20.91 -3.53 8.49
CA ILE A 128 -22.32 -3.76 8.24
C ILE A 128 -22.98 -4.44 9.43
N SER A 129 -22.54 -4.11 10.65
CA SER A 129 -23.09 -4.65 11.90
C SER A 129 -24.56 -4.30 12.02
N PRO A 130 -25.44 -5.30 12.30
CA PRO A 130 -26.87 -5.04 12.52
C PRO A 130 -27.09 -4.05 13.67
N GLY A 131 -28.05 -3.14 13.50
CA GLY A 131 -28.39 -2.12 14.48
C GLY A 131 -27.42 -0.93 14.55
N ARG A 132 -26.33 -0.93 13.76
CA ARG A 132 -25.42 0.22 13.70
C ARG A 132 -25.82 1.23 12.63
N PHE A 133 -26.15 0.75 11.45
CA PHE A 133 -26.56 1.57 10.31
C PHE A 133 -27.89 1.08 9.70
N CYS A 134 -28.05 -0.23 9.56
CA CYS A 134 -29.30 -0.87 9.13
C CYS A 134 -29.51 -2.18 9.91
N ASP A 135 -30.72 -2.74 9.83
CA ASP A 135 -31.08 -4.00 10.45
C ASP A 135 -31.10 -5.18 9.47
N GLU A 136 -30.64 -4.95 8.25
CA GLU A 136 -30.55 -5.99 7.23
C GLU A 136 -29.47 -7.02 7.60
N HIS A 137 -29.69 -8.27 7.23
CA HIS A 137 -28.75 -9.34 7.54
C HIS A 137 -27.41 -9.15 6.79
N PRO A 138 -26.25 -9.19 7.47
CA PRO A 138 -24.95 -8.86 6.86
C PRO A 138 -24.61 -9.67 5.60
N ILE A 139 -25.06 -10.92 5.53
CA ILE A 139 -24.84 -11.78 4.36
C ILE A 139 -25.54 -11.21 3.12
N GLN A 140 -26.74 -10.68 3.26
CA GLN A 140 -27.51 -10.08 2.14
C GLN A 140 -26.80 -8.85 1.60
N ILE A 141 -26.29 -8.01 2.50
CA ILE A 141 -25.51 -6.82 2.12
C ILE A 141 -24.23 -7.24 1.37
N ALA A 142 -23.47 -8.22 1.91
CA ALA A 142 -22.25 -8.71 1.28
C ALA A 142 -22.51 -9.33 -0.10
N GLN A 143 -23.60 -10.09 -0.27
CA GLN A 143 -24.02 -10.63 -1.55
C GLN A 143 -24.38 -9.52 -2.55
N ARG A 144 -25.12 -8.51 -2.11
CA ARG A 144 -25.47 -7.35 -2.95
C ARG A 144 -24.25 -6.57 -3.38
N ILE A 145 -23.28 -6.34 -2.49
CA ILE A 145 -21.98 -5.72 -2.84
C ILE A 145 -21.30 -6.52 -3.96
N SER A 146 -21.15 -7.84 -3.77
CA SER A 146 -20.52 -8.72 -4.76
C SER A 146 -21.21 -8.67 -6.12
N GLN A 147 -22.56 -8.68 -6.14
CA GLN A 147 -23.35 -8.57 -7.38
C GLN A 147 -23.18 -7.21 -8.07
N ARG A 148 -23.22 -6.12 -7.29
CA ARG A 148 -23.04 -4.76 -7.82
C ARG A 148 -21.63 -4.58 -8.40
N VAL A 149 -20.58 -5.07 -7.72
CA VAL A 149 -19.22 -5.07 -8.24
C VAL A 149 -19.13 -5.87 -9.55
N SER A 150 -19.73 -7.05 -9.58
CA SER A 150 -19.74 -7.91 -10.79
C SER A 150 -20.43 -7.22 -11.98
N SER A 151 -21.45 -6.40 -11.74
CA SER A 151 -22.13 -5.61 -12.79
C SER A 151 -21.23 -4.56 -13.45
N LEU A 152 -20.13 -4.17 -12.79
CA LEU A 152 -19.10 -3.29 -13.39
C LEU A 152 -18.15 -4.03 -14.33
N GLY A 153 -18.22 -5.37 -14.42
CA GLY A 153 -17.37 -6.21 -15.25
C GLY A 153 -16.09 -6.70 -14.57
N VAL A 154 -15.87 -6.37 -13.31
CA VAL A 154 -14.80 -6.92 -12.45
C VAL A 154 -15.42 -7.76 -11.34
N THR A 155 -14.60 -8.57 -10.64
CA THR A 155 -15.10 -9.39 -9.53
C THR A 155 -14.34 -9.12 -8.26
N CYS A 156 -14.96 -9.43 -7.13
CA CYS A 156 -14.32 -9.35 -5.82
C CYS A 156 -14.54 -10.63 -5.02
N SER A 157 -13.64 -10.84 -4.07
CA SER A 157 -13.81 -11.83 -3.01
C SER A 157 -14.05 -11.11 -1.68
N ILE A 158 -15.04 -11.57 -0.92
CA ILE A 158 -15.45 -10.95 0.34
C ILE A 158 -15.27 -11.96 1.47
N GLY A 159 -14.60 -11.54 2.53
CA GLY A 159 -14.58 -12.23 3.80
C GLY A 159 -15.43 -11.46 4.82
N LEU A 160 -16.33 -12.14 5.53
CA LEU A 160 -17.17 -11.57 6.55
C LEU A 160 -16.90 -12.25 7.89
N GLY A 161 -16.70 -11.46 8.95
CA GLY A 161 -16.45 -11.95 10.31
C GLY A 161 -16.64 -10.86 11.35
N ARG A 162 -16.27 -11.14 12.62
CA ARG A 162 -16.44 -10.17 13.72
C ARG A 162 -15.37 -9.10 13.81
N ASN A 163 -14.24 -9.27 13.13
CA ASN A 163 -13.12 -8.32 13.18
C ASN A 163 -12.31 -8.36 11.89
N LYS A 164 -11.42 -7.36 11.74
CA LYS A 164 -10.59 -7.18 10.53
C LYS A 164 -9.70 -8.39 10.24
N THR A 165 -9.12 -9.03 11.25
CA THR A 165 -8.25 -10.21 11.05
C THR A 165 -9.02 -11.39 10.46
N VAL A 166 -10.18 -11.70 11.01
CA VAL A 166 -11.04 -12.78 10.50
C VAL A 166 -11.52 -12.48 9.08
N ALA A 167 -12.01 -11.25 8.83
CA ALA A 167 -12.48 -10.82 7.52
C ALA A 167 -11.38 -10.91 6.47
N LYS A 168 -10.14 -10.47 6.79
CA LYS A 168 -9.00 -10.54 5.86
C LYS A 168 -8.63 -11.96 5.51
N ILE A 169 -8.55 -12.85 6.49
CA ILE A 169 -8.21 -14.26 6.25
C ILE A 169 -9.33 -14.96 5.47
N ALA A 170 -10.59 -14.65 5.78
CA ALA A 170 -11.75 -15.19 5.09
C ALA A 170 -11.78 -14.78 3.61
N SER A 171 -11.46 -13.50 3.28
CA SER A 171 -11.48 -13.04 1.88
C SER A 171 -10.50 -13.75 0.97
N GLU A 172 -9.41 -14.32 1.52
CA GLU A 172 -8.40 -15.06 0.75
C GLU A 172 -8.77 -16.54 0.52
N ARG A 173 -9.79 -17.05 1.24
CA ARG A 173 -10.07 -18.49 1.32
C ARG A 173 -10.56 -19.07 0.01
N ASP A 174 -11.51 -18.41 -0.61
CA ASP A 174 -12.24 -18.93 -1.78
C ASP A 174 -12.07 -18.03 -3.01
N LYS A 175 -10.91 -17.35 -3.16
CA LYS A 175 -10.59 -16.57 -4.35
C LYS A 175 -10.50 -17.45 -5.61
N PRO A 176 -11.02 -16.97 -6.76
CA PRO A 176 -11.76 -15.74 -7.01
C PRO A 176 -13.27 -15.86 -6.79
N ARG A 177 -13.96 -14.72 -6.67
CA ARG A 177 -15.43 -14.60 -6.54
C ARG A 177 -15.99 -15.27 -5.28
N GLY A 178 -15.16 -15.38 -4.25
CA GLY A 178 -15.53 -16.04 -3.00
C GLY A 178 -16.33 -15.12 -2.07
N LEU A 179 -17.29 -15.70 -1.36
CA LEU A 179 -17.94 -15.10 -0.20
C LEU A 179 -17.78 -16.06 0.97
N THR A 180 -16.75 -15.83 1.78
CA THR A 180 -16.45 -16.67 2.95
C THR A 180 -16.99 -16.00 4.22
N ILE A 181 -17.87 -16.71 4.91
CA ILE A 181 -18.58 -16.21 6.09
C ILE A 181 -18.10 -16.96 7.32
N VAL A 182 -17.59 -16.23 8.31
CA VAL A 182 -17.22 -16.74 9.62
C VAL A 182 -18.21 -16.20 10.63
N THR A 183 -19.19 -17.02 11.01
CA THR A 183 -20.27 -16.62 11.92
C THR A 183 -19.74 -16.37 13.33
N PRO A 184 -20.38 -15.46 14.10
CA PRO A 184 -20.00 -15.18 15.47
C PRO A 184 -19.91 -16.43 16.34
N GLY A 185 -18.77 -16.59 17.04
CA GLY A 185 -18.46 -17.74 17.89
C GLY A 185 -17.71 -18.88 17.20
N THR A 186 -17.51 -18.82 15.86
CA THR A 186 -16.76 -19.85 15.10
C THR A 186 -15.36 -19.41 14.72
N GLU A 187 -14.93 -18.21 15.12
CA GLU A 187 -13.67 -17.58 14.70
C GLU A 187 -12.46 -18.45 15.04
N HIS A 188 -12.40 -18.96 16.28
CA HIS A 188 -11.29 -19.82 16.70
C HIS A 188 -11.24 -21.11 15.88
N GLY A 189 -12.36 -21.77 15.67
CA GLY A 189 -12.43 -22.99 14.85
C GLY A 189 -11.99 -22.77 13.40
N PHE A 190 -12.30 -21.60 12.84
CA PHE A 190 -11.87 -21.19 11.51
C PHE A 190 -10.37 -20.90 11.45
N LEU A 191 -9.83 -20.17 12.43
CA LEU A 191 -8.44 -19.71 12.43
C LEU A 191 -7.44 -20.79 12.85
N ALA A 192 -7.75 -21.57 13.88
CA ALA A 192 -6.81 -22.47 14.56
C ALA A 192 -6.03 -23.43 13.62
N PRO A 193 -6.63 -24.06 12.60
CA PRO A 193 -5.91 -24.97 11.70
C PRO A 193 -5.02 -24.26 10.68
N LEU A 194 -5.16 -22.93 10.52
CA LEU A 194 -4.45 -22.20 9.47
C LEU A 194 -2.99 -21.96 9.85
N PRO A 195 -2.07 -21.93 8.85
CA PRO A 195 -0.67 -21.60 9.10
C PRO A 195 -0.54 -20.16 9.59
N VAL A 196 0.46 -19.86 10.43
CA VAL A 196 0.69 -18.50 10.97
C VAL A 196 0.83 -17.43 9.87
N ARG A 197 1.30 -17.81 8.69
CA ARG A 197 1.42 -16.94 7.50
C ARG A 197 0.07 -16.44 6.96
N ALA A 198 -1.03 -17.09 7.29
CA ALA A 198 -2.35 -16.61 6.90
C ALA A 198 -2.72 -15.26 7.55
N MET A 199 -2.09 -14.93 8.68
CA MET A 199 -2.35 -13.67 9.37
C MET A 199 -1.46 -12.55 8.84
N SER A 200 -2.07 -11.47 8.39
CA SER A 200 -1.36 -10.26 7.95
C SER A 200 -0.46 -9.71 9.05
N GLY A 201 0.77 -9.36 8.69
CA GLY A 201 1.81 -8.91 9.61
C GLY A 201 2.80 -10.02 10.01
N ILE A 202 2.50 -11.29 9.76
CA ILE A 202 3.47 -12.38 9.92
C ILE A 202 4.22 -12.61 8.61
N GLY A 203 5.39 -12.00 8.48
CA GLY A 203 6.31 -12.19 7.36
C GLY A 203 7.19 -13.45 7.53
N ALA A 204 8.04 -13.74 6.54
CA ALA A 204 8.93 -14.93 6.55
C ALA A 204 9.86 -14.97 7.78
N ALA A 205 10.34 -13.81 8.24
CA ALA A 205 11.21 -13.74 9.43
C ALA A 205 10.47 -14.13 10.71
N ALA A 206 9.24 -13.61 10.90
CA ALA A 206 8.41 -13.94 12.07
C ALA A 206 7.96 -15.41 12.01
N GLU A 207 7.56 -15.93 10.86
CA GLU A 207 7.22 -17.33 10.65
C GLU A 207 8.40 -18.25 11.03
N SER A 208 9.62 -17.92 10.55
CA SER A 208 10.83 -18.68 10.89
C SER A 208 11.14 -18.63 12.37
N ALA A 209 10.92 -17.49 13.04
CA ALA A 209 11.11 -17.34 14.47
C ALA A 209 10.08 -18.17 15.27
N LEU A 210 8.82 -18.13 14.89
CA LEU A 210 7.73 -18.94 15.47
C LEU A 210 7.99 -20.44 15.30
N ALA A 211 8.42 -20.86 14.11
CA ALA A 211 8.73 -22.27 13.83
C ALA A 211 9.83 -22.82 14.72
N ARG A 212 10.84 -22.01 15.09
CA ARG A 212 11.91 -22.39 16.02
C ARG A 212 11.42 -22.71 17.44
N VAL A 213 10.32 -22.08 17.85
CA VAL A 213 9.67 -22.34 19.16
C VAL A 213 8.46 -23.27 19.04
N GLY A 214 8.29 -23.97 17.90
CA GLY A 214 7.27 -24.99 17.70
C GLY A 214 5.90 -24.46 17.29
N ILE A 215 5.75 -23.16 17.02
CA ILE A 215 4.49 -22.54 16.65
C ILE A 215 4.39 -22.45 15.10
N ARG A 216 3.41 -23.16 14.52
CA ARG A 216 3.20 -23.25 13.06
C ARG A 216 1.79 -22.83 12.63
N THR A 217 0.81 -22.96 13.54
CA THR A 217 -0.60 -22.64 13.26
C THR A 217 -1.09 -21.47 14.11
N LEU A 218 -2.19 -20.83 13.67
CA LEU A 218 -2.81 -19.75 14.42
C LEU A 218 -3.37 -20.23 15.76
N GLY A 219 -3.86 -21.48 15.85
CA GLY A 219 -4.29 -22.07 17.13
C GLY A 219 -3.14 -22.15 18.13
N GLN A 220 -1.97 -22.67 17.71
CA GLN A 220 -0.79 -22.71 18.54
C GLN A 220 -0.30 -21.30 18.94
N LEU A 221 -0.41 -20.34 18.04
CA LEU A 221 -0.06 -18.94 18.31
C LEU A 221 -1.00 -18.30 19.33
N ALA A 222 -2.30 -18.61 19.26
CA ALA A 222 -3.32 -18.13 20.18
C ALA A 222 -3.11 -18.66 21.62
N GLU A 223 -2.58 -19.87 21.76
CA GLU A 223 -2.33 -20.53 23.04
C GLU A 223 -0.92 -20.28 23.59
N ALA A 224 -0.04 -19.63 22.80
CA ALA A 224 1.34 -19.40 23.18
C ALA A 224 1.47 -18.42 24.36
N SER A 225 2.45 -18.68 25.24
CA SER A 225 2.76 -17.80 26.37
C SER A 225 3.48 -16.53 25.94
N ASP A 226 3.37 -15.49 26.74
CA ASP A 226 4.07 -14.22 26.52
C ASP A 226 5.60 -14.39 26.48
N GLY A 227 6.14 -15.33 27.26
CA GLY A 227 7.57 -15.63 27.25
C GLY A 227 8.10 -16.11 25.89
N LEU A 228 7.27 -16.78 25.10
CA LEU A 228 7.60 -17.21 23.74
C LEU A 228 7.39 -16.11 22.70
N LEU A 229 6.37 -15.26 22.87
CA LEU A 229 5.97 -14.27 21.87
C LEU A 229 6.70 -12.93 22.01
N SER A 230 6.99 -12.48 23.26
CA SER A 230 7.63 -11.18 23.48
C SER A 230 9.00 -11.01 22.82
N PRO A 231 9.88 -12.06 22.75
CA PRO A 231 11.13 -11.94 22.00
C PRO A 231 10.95 -11.75 20.49
N ILE A 232 9.81 -12.16 19.95
CA ILE A 232 9.50 -12.10 18.49
C ILE A 232 8.75 -10.81 18.14
N PHE A 233 7.75 -10.44 18.95
CA PHE A 233 6.80 -9.37 18.63
C PHE A 233 6.90 -8.15 19.55
N GLY A 234 7.72 -8.20 20.59
CA GLY A 234 7.86 -7.12 21.57
C GLY A 234 6.52 -6.77 22.23
N ILE A 235 6.22 -5.49 22.26
CA ILE A 235 4.97 -4.95 22.82
C ILE A 235 3.70 -5.41 22.08
N ASN A 236 3.83 -5.91 20.85
CA ASN A 236 2.70 -6.40 20.05
C ASN A 236 2.35 -7.87 20.33
N ALA A 237 3.04 -8.57 21.22
CA ALA A 237 2.84 -9.99 21.48
C ALA A 237 1.39 -10.32 21.83
N GLU A 238 0.80 -9.57 22.76
CA GLU A 238 -0.61 -9.75 23.17
C GLU A 238 -1.59 -9.47 22.02
N LEU A 239 -1.37 -8.41 21.25
CA LEU A 239 -2.22 -8.11 20.10
C LEU A 239 -2.18 -9.24 19.08
N VAL A 240 -0.98 -9.75 18.75
CA VAL A 240 -0.79 -10.87 17.82
C VAL A 240 -1.50 -12.13 18.31
N ARG A 241 -1.40 -12.45 19.59
CA ARG A 241 -2.10 -13.57 20.24
C ARG A 241 -3.62 -13.44 20.14
N ARG A 242 -4.16 -12.26 20.49
CA ARG A 242 -5.59 -11.98 20.38
C ARG A 242 -6.10 -12.07 18.93
N ARG A 243 -5.33 -11.58 17.98
CA ARG A 243 -5.65 -11.69 16.55
C ARG A 243 -5.70 -13.16 16.10
N ALA A 244 -4.73 -13.97 16.53
CA ALA A 244 -4.69 -15.40 16.23
C ALA A 244 -5.87 -16.18 16.85
N ALA A 245 -6.36 -15.74 18.00
CA ALA A 245 -7.54 -16.29 18.66
C ALA A 245 -8.88 -15.80 18.06
N GLY A 246 -8.86 -14.81 17.14
CA GLY A 246 -10.08 -14.17 16.62
C GLY A 246 -10.75 -13.20 17.60
N LEU A 247 -10.03 -12.78 18.66
CA LEU A 247 -10.53 -11.92 19.74
C LEU A 247 -10.09 -10.45 19.59
N GLU A 248 -9.58 -10.07 18.41
CA GLU A 248 -9.26 -8.67 18.11
C GLU A 248 -10.53 -7.82 18.14
N VAL A 249 -10.44 -6.65 18.78
CA VAL A 249 -11.46 -5.61 18.65
C VAL A 249 -11.02 -4.66 17.54
N SER A 250 -11.76 -4.63 16.46
CA SER A 250 -11.46 -3.82 15.28
C SER A 250 -12.53 -2.76 15.10
N GLU A 251 -12.10 -1.56 14.77
CA GLU A 251 -12.96 -0.48 14.35
C GLU A 251 -12.74 -0.19 12.87
N VAL A 252 -13.82 -0.06 12.11
CA VAL A 252 -13.77 0.44 10.73
C VAL A 252 -14.08 1.93 10.79
N ARG A 253 -13.16 2.74 10.28
CA ARG A 253 -13.30 4.20 10.27
C ARG A 253 -14.43 4.62 9.33
N ALA A 254 -15.01 5.78 9.60
CA ALA A 254 -15.94 6.40 8.66
C ALA A 254 -15.17 6.80 7.39
N ILE A 255 -15.86 6.81 6.24
CA ILE A 255 -15.27 7.07 4.93
C ILE A 255 -14.66 8.47 4.81
N ASP A 256 -15.17 9.42 5.59
CA ASP A 256 -14.71 10.82 5.69
C ASP A 256 -13.70 11.05 6.82
N ALA A 257 -13.30 10.00 7.54
CA ALA A 257 -12.30 10.12 8.59
C ALA A 257 -10.96 10.57 8.01
N PRO A 258 -10.28 11.56 8.64
CA PRO A 258 -9.01 12.05 8.15
C PRO A 258 -7.95 10.95 8.13
N ASP A 259 -7.13 10.94 7.09
CA ASP A 259 -6.00 10.02 6.97
C ASP A 259 -4.91 10.31 8.01
N ASP A 260 -4.48 9.30 8.72
CA ASP A 260 -3.31 9.35 9.61
C ASP A 260 -2.02 9.11 8.80
N VAL A 261 -1.59 10.14 8.06
CA VAL A 261 -0.37 10.08 7.24
C VAL A 261 0.86 10.08 8.15
N LYS A 262 1.60 9.00 8.21
CA LYS A 262 2.79 8.84 9.06
C LYS A 262 4.09 9.24 8.38
N SER A 263 4.17 9.08 7.05
CA SER A 263 5.34 9.43 6.25
C SER A 263 4.97 9.69 4.79
N VAL A 264 5.74 10.53 4.13
CA VAL A 264 5.71 10.72 2.67
C VAL A 264 7.10 10.38 2.13
N SER A 265 7.18 9.41 1.23
CA SER A 265 8.47 8.97 0.65
C SER A 265 8.35 8.69 -0.83
N ASN A 266 9.49 8.77 -1.52
CA ASN A 266 9.63 8.33 -2.89
C ASN A 266 10.91 7.51 -3.03
N GLU A 267 10.79 6.32 -3.64
CA GLU A 267 11.91 5.39 -3.87
C GLU A 267 11.99 5.05 -5.36
N ARG A 268 13.22 4.93 -5.87
CA ARG A 268 13.44 4.59 -7.27
C ARG A 268 14.49 3.52 -7.45
N THR A 269 14.15 2.47 -8.20
CA THR A 269 15.10 1.50 -8.73
C THR A 269 15.58 1.99 -10.10
N PHE A 270 16.89 2.15 -10.28
CA PHE A 270 17.48 2.62 -11.52
C PHE A 270 17.63 1.48 -12.54
N ALA A 271 17.52 1.80 -13.83
CA ALA A 271 17.71 0.84 -14.90
C ALA A 271 19.15 0.27 -14.88
N HIS A 272 20.12 1.15 -14.62
CA HIS A 272 21.54 0.83 -14.37
C HIS A 272 21.94 1.37 -12.99
N ASP A 273 22.89 0.68 -12.34
CA ASP A 273 23.37 1.15 -11.05
C ASP A 273 24.08 2.51 -11.21
N LEU A 274 23.81 3.42 -10.28
CA LEU A 274 24.52 4.71 -10.23
C LEU A 274 25.83 4.54 -9.47
N THR A 275 26.91 5.09 -10.03
CA THR A 275 28.27 5.06 -9.46
C THR A 275 28.91 6.44 -9.37
N ASP A 276 28.46 7.36 -10.22
CA ASP A 276 28.96 8.74 -10.25
C ASP A 276 28.33 9.57 -9.11
N PRO A 277 29.16 10.29 -8.31
CA PRO A 277 28.66 11.09 -7.19
C PRO A 277 27.65 12.17 -7.61
N SER A 278 27.81 12.76 -8.79
CA SER A 278 26.91 13.81 -9.27
C SER A 278 25.55 13.24 -9.66
N ASP A 279 25.53 12.05 -10.24
CA ASP A 279 24.30 11.36 -10.60
C ASP A 279 23.52 10.89 -9.35
N VAL A 280 24.23 10.36 -8.37
CA VAL A 280 23.62 9.95 -7.08
C VAL A 280 22.98 11.15 -6.37
N LYS A 281 23.69 12.28 -6.27
CA LYS A 281 23.16 13.51 -5.68
C LYS A 281 21.95 14.05 -6.46
N ALA A 282 22.04 14.07 -7.79
CA ALA A 282 20.95 14.52 -8.64
C ALA A 282 19.70 13.63 -8.49
N ALA A 283 19.88 12.31 -8.36
CA ALA A 283 18.78 11.38 -8.09
C ALA A 283 18.11 11.65 -6.73
N ILE A 284 18.89 11.88 -5.65
CA ILE A 284 18.38 12.22 -4.33
C ILE A 284 17.59 13.54 -4.38
N GLN A 285 18.10 14.54 -5.08
CA GLN A 285 17.41 15.83 -5.21
C GLN A 285 16.08 15.69 -5.97
N LEU A 286 16.04 14.92 -7.06
CA LEU A 286 14.82 14.66 -7.81
C LEU A 286 13.76 13.94 -6.97
N LEU A 287 14.19 12.94 -6.17
CA LEU A 287 13.30 12.24 -5.23
C LEU A 287 12.78 13.22 -4.16
N SER A 288 13.63 14.13 -3.68
CA SER A 288 13.24 15.16 -2.72
C SER A 288 12.21 16.12 -3.31
N GLU A 289 12.37 16.57 -4.56
CA GLU A 289 11.38 17.42 -5.26
C GLU A 289 9.99 16.74 -5.28
N SER A 290 9.94 15.45 -5.62
CA SER A 290 8.69 14.69 -5.62
C SER A 290 8.06 14.58 -4.23
N VAL A 291 8.87 14.39 -3.17
CA VAL A 291 8.40 14.35 -1.79
C VAL A 291 7.90 15.72 -1.35
N GLY A 292 8.62 16.81 -1.64
CA GLY A 292 8.24 18.19 -1.30
C GLY A 292 6.90 18.59 -1.91
N ALA A 293 6.71 18.33 -3.21
CA ALA A 293 5.45 18.61 -3.89
C ALA A 293 4.27 17.84 -3.25
N ARG A 294 4.46 16.58 -2.85
CA ARG A 294 3.42 15.79 -2.17
C ARG A 294 3.15 16.26 -0.74
N LEU A 295 4.18 16.73 -0.01
CA LEU A 295 4.02 17.34 1.31
C LEU A 295 3.19 18.61 1.22
N ARG A 296 3.53 19.54 0.31
CA ARG A 296 2.82 20.80 0.10
C ARG A 296 1.37 20.58 -0.30
N ARG A 297 1.10 19.65 -1.24
CA ARG A 297 -0.27 19.33 -1.67
C ARG A 297 -1.16 18.86 -0.51
N ARG A 298 -0.56 18.20 0.50
CA ARG A 298 -1.27 17.71 1.69
C ARG A 298 -1.20 18.64 2.90
N GLY A 299 -0.55 19.79 2.78
CA GLY A 299 -0.33 20.69 3.89
C GLY A 299 0.50 20.10 5.03
N LEU A 300 1.40 19.15 4.72
CA LEU A 300 2.23 18.44 5.69
C LEU A 300 3.64 19.00 5.73
N ALA A 301 4.20 19.09 6.94
CA ALA A 301 5.61 19.38 7.17
C ALA A 301 6.17 18.41 8.21
N GLY A 302 7.37 17.86 7.96
CA GLY A 302 7.92 16.82 8.83
C GLY A 302 9.33 17.13 9.29
N ARG A 303 9.74 16.46 10.38
CA ARG A 303 11.05 16.69 11.03
C ARG A 303 12.04 15.56 10.82
N THR A 304 11.62 14.38 10.44
CA THR A 304 12.56 13.25 10.27
C THR A 304 12.78 12.99 8.80
N VAL A 305 14.01 13.21 8.34
CA VAL A 305 14.46 12.91 6.98
C VAL A 305 15.09 11.52 6.95
N THR A 306 14.65 10.69 6.04
CA THR A 306 15.14 9.31 5.85
C THR A 306 15.76 9.17 4.47
N LEU A 307 16.98 8.64 4.41
CA LEU A 307 17.64 8.18 3.19
C LEU A 307 17.73 6.67 3.19
N LYS A 308 17.26 6.05 2.10
CA LYS A 308 17.34 4.60 1.85
C LYS A 308 18.16 4.34 0.60
N LEU A 309 19.13 3.46 0.70
CA LEU A 309 19.93 2.98 -0.44
C LEU A 309 19.87 1.45 -0.50
N LYS A 310 19.85 0.90 -1.71
CA LYS A 310 20.19 -0.50 -1.98
C LYS A 310 21.35 -0.56 -2.95
N TYR A 311 22.38 -1.30 -2.58
CA TYR A 311 23.62 -1.42 -3.36
C TYR A 311 23.57 -2.59 -4.33
N SER A 312 23.16 -3.76 -3.83
CA SER A 312 23.02 -4.97 -4.62
C SER A 312 21.68 -5.63 -4.28
N PHE A 313 21.38 -6.74 -4.93
CA PHE A 313 20.16 -7.46 -4.71
C PHE A 313 20.12 -8.01 -3.26
N GLY A 314 19.26 -7.44 -2.43
CA GLY A 314 19.07 -7.85 -1.04
C GLY A 314 19.87 -7.06 0.00
N GLU A 315 20.89 -6.30 -0.41
CA GLU A 315 21.64 -5.42 0.48
C GLU A 315 21.12 -3.99 0.43
N GLY A 316 21.10 -3.32 1.57
CA GLY A 316 20.68 -1.92 1.64
C GLY A 316 20.88 -1.32 3.02
N ARG A 317 20.90 0.00 3.08
CA ARG A 317 20.94 0.78 4.32
C ARG A 317 19.86 1.84 4.32
N THR A 318 19.27 2.03 5.48
CA THR A 318 18.33 3.11 5.76
C THR A 318 18.84 3.87 6.96
N ILE A 319 19.02 5.16 6.80
CA ILE A 319 19.45 6.05 7.88
C ILE A 319 18.54 7.27 7.92
N GLN A 320 18.49 7.92 9.07
CA GLN A 320 17.62 9.08 9.26
C GLN A 320 18.29 10.14 10.11
N ARG A 321 17.82 11.40 9.95
CA ARG A 321 18.21 12.54 10.77
C ARG A 321 16.98 13.34 11.15
N LYS A 322 16.87 13.69 12.42
CA LYS A 322 15.81 14.59 12.91
C LYS A 322 16.26 16.04 12.77
N LEU A 323 15.39 16.87 12.21
CA LEU A 323 15.56 18.32 12.06
C LEU A 323 15.07 19.03 13.31
N ALA A 324 15.57 20.25 13.55
CA ALA A 324 15.10 21.12 14.61
C ALA A 324 13.64 21.57 14.38
N HIS A 325 13.31 21.90 13.13
CA HIS A 325 11.98 22.38 12.73
C HIS A 325 11.39 21.50 11.63
N ALA A 326 10.06 21.40 11.61
CA ALA A 326 9.32 20.73 10.55
C ALA A 326 9.44 21.53 9.24
N THR A 327 9.58 20.84 8.11
CA THR A 327 9.69 21.49 6.80
C THR A 327 9.02 20.67 5.70
N ASP A 328 8.51 21.37 4.69
CA ASP A 328 8.05 20.84 3.39
C ASP A 328 8.99 21.25 2.24
N ASP A 329 10.07 22.00 2.55
CA ASP A 329 11.04 22.50 1.57
C ASP A 329 12.06 21.42 1.21
N GLU A 330 12.00 20.94 -0.03
CA GLU A 330 12.92 19.94 -0.59
C GLU A 330 14.38 20.43 -0.64
N ASN A 331 14.65 21.72 -0.66
CA ASN A 331 16.02 22.22 -0.61
C ASN A 331 16.63 22.00 0.78
N VAL A 332 15.82 22.07 1.83
CA VAL A 332 16.25 21.82 3.22
C VAL A 332 16.45 20.32 3.46
N PHE A 333 15.39 19.54 3.32
CA PHE A 333 15.50 18.11 3.63
C PHE A 333 16.29 17.32 2.57
N GLY A 334 16.32 17.78 1.31
CA GLY A 334 17.15 17.19 0.26
C GLY A 334 18.64 17.41 0.49
N ALA A 335 19.05 18.59 1.01
CA ALA A 335 20.42 18.82 1.45
C ALA A 335 20.81 17.85 2.58
N VAL A 336 19.92 17.66 3.57
CA VAL A 336 20.14 16.70 4.65
C VAL A 336 20.23 15.26 4.14
N ALA A 337 19.43 14.87 3.14
CA ALA A 337 19.53 13.56 2.50
C ALA A 337 20.88 13.37 1.77
N CYS A 338 21.39 14.42 1.11
CA CYS A 338 22.72 14.40 0.50
C CYS A 338 23.85 14.33 1.55
N ASP A 339 23.71 14.98 2.70
CA ASP A 339 24.67 14.83 3.80
C ASP A 339 24.67 13.40 4.38
N LEU A 340 23.48 12.81 4.53
CA LEU A 340 23.35 11.43 4.98
C LEU A 340 24.03 10.45 4.01
N LEU A 341 24.00 10.73 2.69
CA LEU A 341 24.64 9.92 1.69
C LEU A 341 26.14 9.70 2.02
N ALA A 342 26.84 10.73 2.44
CA ALA A 342 28.29 10.67 2.74
C ALA A 342 28.64 9.68 3.87
N SER A 343 27.67 9.32 4.72
CA SER A 343 27.89 8.37 5.82
C SER A 343 27.65 6.90 5.45
N ILE A 344 26.99 6.63 4.33
CA ILE A 344 26.64 5.25 3.94
C ILE A 344 27.05 4.89 2.52
N TRP A 345 27.61 5.82 1.77
CA TRP A 345 28.05 5.59 0.41
C TRP A 345 29.43 6.18 0.18
N THR A 346 30.28 5.44 -0.52
CA THR A 346 31.59 5.87 -1.01
C THR A 346 31.65 5.70 -2.51
N GLU A 347 32.45 6.56 -3.16
CA GLU A 347 32.66 6.49 -4.60
C GLU A 347 33.07 5.08 -5.05
N GLY A 348 32.50 4.61 -6.16
CA GLY A 348 32.69 3.25 -6.65
C GLY A 348 31.68 2.22 -6.11
N MET A 349 30.90 2.53 -5.09
CA MET A 349 29.78 1.66 -4.70
C MET A 349 28.60 1.82 -5.67
N HIS A 350 28.06 0.69 -6.13
CA HIS A 350 26.96 0.65 -7.06
C HIS A 350 25.61 0.81 -6.34
N ILE A 351 24.86 1.88 -6.65
CA ILE A 351 23.52 2.13 -6.10
C ILE A 351 22.46 1.65 -7.09
N ARG A 352 21.73 0.63 -6.71
CA ARG A 352 20.60 0.07 -7.44
C ARG A 352 19.30 0.85 -7.20
N LEU A 353 19.07 1.30 -5.97
CA LEU A 353 17.87 2.02 -5.54
C LEU A 353 18.26 3.13 -4.58
N ALA A 354 17.64 4.29 -4.75
CA ALA A 354 17.63 5.35 -3.76
C ALA A 354 16.19 5.72 -3.39
N GLY A 355 16.00 6.15 -2.14
CA GLY A 355 14.74 6.64 -1.63
C GLY A 355 14.94 7.77 -0.63
N VAL A 356 14.05 8.77 -0.69
CA VAL A 356 13.98 9.87 0.28
C VAL A 356 12.59 9.85 0.92
N GLY A 357 12.54 10.06 2.22
CA GLY A 357 11.29 10.13 2.96
C GLY A 357 11.32 11.19 4.03
N VAL A 358 10.15 11.75 4.35
CA VAL A 358 9.93 12.68 5.44
C VAL A 358 8.80 12.13 6.32
N SER A 359 8.98 12.22 7.63
CA SER A 359 8.03 11.74 8.65
C SER A 359 8.06 12.64 9.89
N ASP A 360 7.31 12.26 10.93
CA ASP A 360 7.17 13.06 12.16
C ASP A 360 6.46 14.39 11.88
N PHE A 361 5.19 14.26 11.43
CA PHE A 361 4.30 15.38 11.06
C PHE A 361 3.54 16.00 12.26
N GLY A 362 3.89 15.63 13.49
CA GLY A 362 3.26 16.17 14.69
C GLY A 362 3.49 17.67 14.86
N PRO A 363 2.69 18.33 15.73
CA PRO A 363 2.88 19.74 16.06
C PRO A 363 4.32 19.95 16.51
N ASP A 364 4.92 21.07 16.10
CA ASP A 364 6.28 21.41 16.53
C ASP A 364 6.28 21.64 18.06
N PRO A 365 6.93 20.77 18.86
CA PRO A 365 6.94 20.93 20.31
C PRO A 365 7.69 22.19 20.77
N HIS A 366 8.45 22.78 19.87
CA HIS A 366 9.17 24.03 20.07
C HIS A 366 8.52 25.17 19.30
N GLY A 367 7.18 25.16 19.12
CA GLY A 367 6.47 26.14 18.31
C GLY A 367 7.30 27.40 18.11
N ILE A 368 7.38 27.96 16.94
CA ILE A 368 8.19 29.14 16.67
C ILE A 368 7.76 30.18 17.70
N GLN A 369 8.51 30.25 18.79
CA GLN A 369 8.47 31.45 19.63
C GLN A 369 9.03 32.55 18.72
N THR A 370 8.14 33.24 18.06
CA THR A 370 8.49 34.45 17.32
C THR A 370 9.13 35.37 18.37
N ASP A 371 10.46 35.41 18.33
CA ASP A 371 11.19 36.35 19.16
C ASP A 371 10.71 37.75 18.75
N LEU A 372 10.02 38.41 19.66
CA LEU A 372 9.41 39.73 19.42
C LEU A 372 10.44 40.78 18.97
N PHE A 373 11.72 40.42 19.04
CA PHE A 373 12.87 41.28 18.74
C PHE A 373 13.75 40.77 17.57
N CYS A 374 13.43 39.64 16.94
CA CYS A 374 14.06 39.29 15.67
C CYS A 374 13.49 40.23 14.60
N ALA A 375 14.27 41.22 14.22
CA ALA A 375 14.09 41.91 12.95
C ALA A 375 13.88 40.88 11.87
N VAL A 376 12.92 41.08 10.96
CA VAL A 376 12.67 40.25 9.78
C VAL A 376 13.98 40.22 9.01
N ASP A 377 14.80 39.20 9.30
CA ASP A 377 16.05 38.97 8.61
C ASP A 377 15.76 38.74 7.12
N GLU A 378 16.61 39.27 6.26
CA GLU A 378 16.59 39.01 4.81
C GLU A 378 16.45 37.52 4.48
N ARG A 379 16.83 36.64 5.40
CA ARG A 379 16.58 35.18 5.34
C ARG A 379 15.12 34.79 5.37
N GLY A 380 14.25 35.49 6.10
CA GLY A 380 12.80 35.25 6.15
C GLY A 380 12.12 35.63 4.83
N ALA A 381 12.52 36.74 4.20
CA ALA A 381 12.03 37.15 2.90
C ALA A 381 12.50 36.16 1.78
N MET A 382 13.77 35.75 1.80
CA MET A 382 14.31 34.75 0.86
C MET A 382 13.67 33.36 1.03
N ALA A 383 13.27 32.99 2.24
CA ALA A 383 12.56 31.72 2.47
C ALA A 383 11.13 31.77 1.94
N SER A 384 10.44 32.92 2.06
CA SER A 384 9.12 33.17 1.46
C SER A 384 9.19 33.08 -0.07
N ASP A 385 10.12 33.80 -0.70
CA ASP A 385 10.29 33.82 -2.16
C ASP A 385 10.57 32.42 -2.73
N LYS A 386 11.36 31.61 -2.03
CA LYS A 386 11.66 30.22 -2.45
C LYS A 386 10.42 29.31 -2.34
N ARG A 387 9.62 29.50 -1.29
CA ARG A 387 8.37 28.73 -1.13
C ARG A 387 7.35 29.13 -2.19
N ASP A 388 7.20 30.41 -2.50
CA ASP A 388 6.31 30.91 -3.53
C ASP A 388 6.71 30.39 -4.92
N LEU A 389 8.01 30.30 -5.19
CA LEU A 389 8.54 29.66 -6.39
C LEU A 389 8.17 28.18 -6.45
N ALA A 390 8.35 27.43 -5.35
CA ALA A 390 8.02 26.00 -5.32
C ALA A 390 6.53 25.76 -5.56
N VAL A 391 5.66 26.53 -4.90
CA VAL A 391 4.19 26.47 -5.11
C VAL A 391 3.83 26.80 -6.56
N THR A 392 4.46 27.82 -7.15
CA THR A 392 4.24 28.19 -8.56
C THR A 392 4.67 27.07 -9.51
N LEU A 393 5.82 26.44 -9.25
CA LEU A 393 6.29 25.29 -10.04
C LEU A 393 5.36 24.09 -9.92
N ASP A 394 4.83 23.81 -8.72
CA ASP A 394 3.86 22.75 -8.50
C ASP A 394 2.56 23.02 -9.30
N ALA A 395 2.04 24.25 -9.28
CA ALA A 395 0.87 24.65 -10.06
C ALA A 395 1.10 24.53 -11.59
N LEU A 396 2.29 24.88 -12.07
CA LEU A 396 2.65 24.71 -13.48
C LEU A 396 2.71 23.22 -13.88
N ARG A 397 3.29 22.38 -13.02
CA ARG A 397 3.36 20.92 -13.24
C ARG A 397 1.98 20.26 -13.22
N GLU A 398 1.10 20.71 -12.33
CA GLU A 398 -0.28 20.23 -12.27
C GLU A 398 -1.05 20.58 -13.55
N ARG A 399 -0.87 21.79 -14.07
CA ARG A 399 -1.59 22.27 -15.26
C ARG A 399 -1.04 21.74 -16.58
N PHE A 400 0.27 21.57 -16.70
CA PHE A 400 0.95 21.26 -17.97
C PHE A 400 1.67 19.91 -17.97
N GLY A 401 1.60 19.14 -16.86
CA GLY A 401 2.30 17.86 -16.69
C GLY A 401 3.65 18.02 -15.98
N ASN A 402 4.07 16.95 -15.32
CA ASN A 402 5.29 16.94 -14.49
C ASN A 402 6.57 17.26 -15.27
N ASP A 403 6.58 17.06 -16.58
CA ASP A 403 7.71 17.28 -17.47
C ASP A 403 7.78 18.73 -18.02
N ALA A 404 6.74 19.55 -17.77
CA ALA A 404 6.65 20.90 -18.30
C ALA A 404 7.73 21.83 -17.75
N VAL A 405 8.16 21.64 -16.50
CA VAL A 405 9.22 22.41 -15.86
C VAL A 405 10.14 21.47 -15.09
N ALA A 406 11.39 21.37 -15.55
CA ALA A 406 12.44 20.57 -14.91
C ALA A 406 13.61 21.48 -14.53
N PHE A 407 14.24 21.19 -13.39
CA PHE A 407 15.51 21.82 -13.06
C PHE A 407 16.63 21.26 -13.97
N GLY A 408 17.61 22.09 -14.38
CA GLY A 408 18.68 21.65 -15.28
C GLY A 408 19.48 20.42 -14.79
N ARG A 409 19.50 20.18 -13.48
CA ARG A 409 20.05 18.97 -12.85
C ARG A 409 19.24 17.69 -13.15
N SER A 410 17.93 17.80 -13.34
CA SER A 410 17.05 16.67 -13.66
C SER A 410 17.15 16.24 -15.13
N THR A 411 17.63 17.10 -16.02
CA THR A 411 17.83 16.78 -17.45
C THR A 411 18.91 15.74 -17.70
N ARG A 412 19.82 15.52 -16.73
CA ARG A 412 20.84 14.45 -16.81
C ARG A 412 20.24 13.04 -16.90
N PHE A 413 19.04 12.86 -16.41
CA PHE A 413 18.33 11.58 -16.41
C PHE A 413 17.25 11.51 -17.50
N GLY A 414 17.32 12.35 -18.52
CA GLY A 414 16.35 12.42 -19.61
C GLY A 414 16.06 11.05 -20.23
N GLY A 415 14.78 10.64 -20.27
CA GLY A 415 14.31 9.42 -20.90
C GLY A 415 14.43 8.12 -20.09
N ASP A 416 15.54 7.88 -19.40
CA ASP A 416 15.71 6.69 -18.54
C ASP A 416 15.06 6.84 -17.15
N LEU A 417 14.63 8.04 -16.84
CA LEU A 417 13.87 8.38 -15.64
C LEU A 417 12.36 8.41 -15.89
N VAL A 418 11.87 7.79 -16.95
CA VAL A 418 10.44 7.51 -17.07
C VAL A 418 10.03 6.73 -15.85
N ASP A 419 9.26 7.40 -15.05
CA ASP A 419 8.84 7.09 -13.71
C ASP A 419 8.18 5.70 -13.62
N PRO A 420 8.90 4.63 -13.19
CA PRO A 420 8.20 3.43 -12.75
C PRO A 420 7.39 3.71 -11.47
N ALA A 421 7.64 4.85 -10.81
CA ALA A 421 6.88 5.30 -9.66
C ALA A 421 5.49 5.86 -10.00
N LYS A 422 5.18 6.14 -11.24
CA LYS A 422 3.76 6.14 -11.66
C LYS A 422 3.08 4.82 -11.28
N PHE A 423 3.88 3.78 -11.02
CA PHE A 423 3.42 2.42 -10.77
C PHE A 423 3.40 1.98 -9.30
N LEU A 424 4.10 2.63 -8.37
CA LEU A 424 4.26 2.10 -7.02
C LEU A 424 4.06 3.12 -5.88
N THR A 425 3.94 4.41 -6.15
CA THR A 425 3.83 5.45 -5.10
C THR A 425 2.41 5.84 -4.75
N GLN A 426 1.41 5.11 -5.19
CA GLN A 426 -0.01 5.43 -4.93
C GLN A 426 -0.64 4.47 -3.90
N HIS A 427 0.07 4.23 -2.81
CA HIS A 427 -0.53 3.70 -1.59
C HIS A 427 -0.89 4.82 -0.60
N ALA A 428 -1.38 5.93 -1.11
CA ALA A 428 -2.14 6.88 -0.34
C ALA A 428 -3.33 7.27 -1.20
N PRO A 429 -4.56 7.23 -0.70
CA PRO A 429 -5.70 7.71 -1.45
C PRO A 429 -5.42 9.16 -1.86
N GLU A 430 -5.34 9.42 -3.16
CA GLU A 430 -5.48 10.77 -3.68
C GLU A 430 -6.96 11.10 -3.54
N ASP A 431 -7.24 12.22 -2.89
CA ASP A 431 -8.55 12.77 -2.60
C ASP A 431 -9.53 12.65 -3.78
N VAL A 432 -10.69 12.06 -3.51
CA VAL A 432 -11.98 12.44 -4.07
C VAL A 432 -12.88 12.84 -2.92
#